data_6652f0c450d5dc2f73706cd562f347c4
#
_entry.id   6652f0c450d5dc2f73706cd562f347c4
#
_cell.length_a   1.000
_cell.length_b   1.000
_cell.length_c   1.000
_cell.angle_alpha   90.00
_cell.angle_beta   90.00
_cell.angle_gamma   90.00
#
_symmetry.space_group_name_H-M   'P 1'
#
loop_
_entity.id
_entity.type
_entity.pdbx_description
1 polymer ?
#
loop_
_entity_poly.entity_id
_entity_poly.type
_entity_poly.pdbx_seq_one_letter_code
_entity_poly.pdbx_strand_id
1 'polypeptide(L)'
;MVVDDVEDNRALLCRRLAKRGYLVEEAESGYAALELIAQQEFDLVLLDIMMPGLDGMEVLKRIRASHSPDDLPVIMVTAKAGNLDVVQALEFGANDYITKPIDFLIAHARVHTQLARKQAKQALDVSLKELEKANRRLTIEIGERQRSDSLVDHLTYHDTLTSLGNRVQFRAQLSREIQLLSRSNSSLAVIFLDLDGFKLINSTLGNDVGDRLLCSVAARLRDRTREVDAVGRMGSDEFGVIASVTGPEQADQLAERITAAIAEPYEIDGHRVTLTSSIGIALAPNDGVEPDILIRNAELALSRARSEGRALRCFFEAGMNARAQARRLLESDLRKALPAGEFEVFYQPLFDLASGAVTGSEALLRWRQPERGLVSPAEFIPLAEETGLIVPLGSWVLRQACTEAAKWPNELKLAVNVSSIQFRKRGLLETVMAALAESGLPANRLELEITESILLNDDSQTLETLHQLRRAGVRISLDDFGTGYSSLSYLRAFPFDKIKIDRCFVQEIGVSQNTMVILSALINLATGLEMIITAEGVETQTQLDWLKSAGCTEAQGYLISRPLPAAKFLSFVNPGHSISRVA
;
A
#
# COMPACT_ATOMS: atom_id res chain seq x y z
N MET A 1 -1.33 39.85 -69.09
CA MET A 1 -0.56 40.80 -69.92
C MET A 1 -0.57 40.39 -71.37
N VAL A 2 -0.64 41.32 -72.34
CA VAL A 2 -0.51 41.10 -73.80
C VAL A 2 0.74 41.82 -74.28
N VAL A 3 1.62 41.09 -74.97
CA VAL A 3 2.90 41.55 -75.48
C VAL A 3 2.93 41.37 -77.01
N ASP A 4 2.91 42.46 -77.76
CA ASP A 4 2.98 42.48 -79.21
C ASP A 4 3.54 43.85 -79.66
N ASP A 5 4.45 43.90 -80.59
CA ASP A 5 5.07 45.16 -81.03
C ASP A 5 4.15 45.97 -81.96
N VAL A 6 3.16 45.33 -82.56
CA VAL A 6 2.16 45.96 -83.43
C VAL A 6 0.99 46.49 -82.55
N GLU A 7 0.82 47.83 -82.49
CA GLU A 7 -0.20 48.52 -81.67
C GLU A 7 -1.63 48.00 -81.98
N ASP A 8 -2.00 47.86 -83.26
CA ASP A 8 -3.33 47.40 -83.66
C ASP A 8 -3.66 45.97 -83.16
N ASN A 9 -2.69 45.06 -83.18
CA ASN A 9 -2.85 43.68 -82.66
C ASN A 9 -3.03 43.68 -81.19
N ARG A 10 -2.16 44.43 -80.47
CA ARG A 10 -2.18 44.55 -79.03
C ARG A 10 -3.46 45.16 -78.51
N ALA A 11 -3.89 46.32 -79.09
CA ALA A 11 -5.12 47.01 -78.73
C ALA A 11 -6.37 46.16 -79.00
N LEU A 12 -6.41 45.40 -80.10
CA LEU A 12 -7.52 44.51 -80.42
C LEU A 12 -7.66 43.37 -79.43
N LEU A 13 -6.55 42.71 -79.09
CA LEU A 13 -6.56 41.63 -78.11
C LEU A 13 -6.94 42.15 -76.72
N CYS A 14 -6.38 43.23 -76.28
CA CYS A 14 -6.68 43.82 -74.99
C CYS A 14 -8.14 44.23 -74.85
N ARG A 15 -8.69 44.93 -75.84
CA ARG A 15 -10.12 45.30 -75.86
C ARG A 15 -11.05 44.08 -75.82
N ARG A 16 -10.76 43.00 -76.54
CA ARG A 16 -11.56 41.79 -76.59
C ARG A 16 -11.49 40.97 -75.30
N LEU A 17 -10.30 40.86 -74.69
CA LEU A 17 -10.10 40.23 -73.41
C LEU A 17 -10.77 41.03 -72.28
N ALA A 18 -10.64 42.35 -72.27
CA ALA A 18 -11.28 43.24 -71.29
C ALA A 18 -12.81 43.09 -71.32
N LYS A 19 -13.42 42.96 -72.54
CA LYS A 19 -14.86 42.67 -72.70
C LYS A 19 -15.29 41.33 -72.09
N ARG A 20 -14.38 40.39 -71.86
CA ARG A 20 -14.61 39.12 -71.19
C ARG A 20 -14.33 39.14 -69.70
N GLY A 21 -14.01 40.30 -69.15
CA GLY A 21 -13.80 40.50 -67.70
C GLY A 21 -12.37 40.33 -67.25
N TYR A 22 -11.39 40.20 -68.13
CA TYR A 22 -9.98 40.16 -67.75
C TYR A 22 -9.45 41.56 -67.56
N LEU A 23 -8.61 41.72 -66.51
CA LEU A 23 -7.74 42.89 -66.37
C LEU A 23 -6.50 42.70 -67.26
N VAL A 24 -6.29 43.61 -68.19
CA VAL A 24 -5.26 43.43 -69.21
C VAL A 24 -4.30 44.58 -69.17
N GLU A 25 -3.02 44.27 -69.02
CA GLU A 25 -1.90 45.21 -69.18
C GLU A 25 -1.22 44.98 -70.53
N GLU A 26 -0.73 46.04 -71.12
CA GLU A 26 -0.10 46.04 -72.45
C GLU A 26 1.41 46.23 -72.34
N ALA A 27 2.18 45.49 -73.13
CA ALA A 27 3.60 45.71 -73.31
C ALA A 27 3.93 45.79 -74.82
N GLU A 28 4.59 46.85 -75.24
CA GLU A 28 4.93 47.11 -76.63
C GLU A 28 6.24 46.43 -77.10
N SER A 29 6.95 45.81 -76.16
CA SER A 29 8.24 45.15 -76.44
C SER A 29 8.56 44.09 -75.38
N GLY A 30 9.50 43.18 -75.66
CA GLY A 30 10.00 42.20 -74.72
C GLY A 30 10.64 42.82 -73.49
N TYR A 31 11.28 43.95 -73.62
CA TYR A 31 11.85 44.67 -72.46
C TYR A 31 10.77 45.25 -71.54
N ALA A 32 9.75 45.91 -72.13
CA ALA A 32 8.62 46.42 -71.37
C ALA A 32 7.87 45.29 -70.66
N ALA A 33 7.72 44.14 -71.31
CA ALA A 33 7.08 42.95 -70.70
C ALA A 33 7.86 42.46 -69.47
N LEU A 34 9.18 42.34 -69.54
CA LEU A 34 10.01 41.89 -68.43
C LEU A 34 10.03 42.90 -67.26
N GLU A 35 10.01 44.19 -67.57
CA GLU A 35 9.94 45.26 -66.58
C GLU A 35 8.59 45.20 -65.81
N LEU A 36 7.49 45.03 -66.51
CA LEU A 36 6.16 44.88 -65.88
C LEU A 36 6.06 43.62 -65.03
N ILE A 37 6.60 42.48 -65.49
CA ILE A 37 6.64 41.22 -64.70
C ILE A 37 7.48 41.39 -63.43
N ALA A 38 8.53 42.23 -63.42
CA ALA A 38 9.31 42.51 -62.24
C ALA A 38 8.59 43.42 -61.23
N GLN A 39 7.64 44.25 -61.68
CA GLN A 39 6.92 45.22 -60.85
C GLN A 39 5.60 44.72 -60.29
N GLN A 40 4.92 43.77 -60.98
CA GLN A 40 3.64 43.25 -60.55
C GLN A 40 3.43 41.81 -61.01
N GLU A 41 2.55 41.08 -60.29
CA GLU A 41 2.20 39.71 -60.61
C GLU A 41 1.17 39.66 -61.72
N PHE A 42 1.36 38.70 -62.64
CA PHE A 42 0.41 38.40 -63.73
C PHE A 42 -0.10 36.94 -63.61
N ASP A 43 -1.36 36.76 -63.99
CA ASP A 43 -1.93 35.44 -64.04
C ASP A 43 -1.61 34.69 -65.33
N LEU A 44 -1.33 35.43 -66.42
CA LEU A 44 -1.02 34.87 -67.72
C LEU A 44 -0.37 35.91 -68.62
N VAL A 45 0.54 35.50 -69.51
CA VAL A 45 1.16 36.32 -70.53
C VAL A 45 0.80 35.77 -71.94
N LEU A 46 0.24 36.60 -72.79
CA LEU A 46 0.18 36.37 -74.23
C LEU A 46 1.40 37.08 -74.83
N LEU A 47 2.30 36.30 -75.48
CA LEU A 47 3.60 36.79 -75.90
C LEU A 47 3.83 36.55 -77.41
N ASP A 48 3.98 37.62 -78.15
CA ASP A 48 4.38 37.51 -79.58
C ASP A 48 5.83 37.02 -79.73
N ILE A 49 6.06 36.11 -80.63
CA ILE A 49 7.40 35.60 -80.96
C ILE A 49 8.24 36.65 -81.69
N MET A 50 7.65 37.29 -82.69
CA MET A 50 8.38 38.15 -83.62
C MET A 50 8.30 39.59 -83.22
N MET A 51 9.20 40.02 -82.35
CA MET A 51 9.31 41.42 -81.90
C MET A 51 10.72 41.98 -82.13
N PRO A 52 10.84 43.27 -82.50
CA PRO A 52 12.16 43.93 -82.68
C PRO A 52 12.93 44.05 -81.38
N GLY A 53 14.23 43.82 -81.45
CA GLY A 53 15.12 43.91 -80.27
C GLY A 53 15.21 42.66 -79.48
N LEU A 54 14.29 42.44 -78.50
CA LEU A 54 14.20 41.20 -77.69
C LEU A 54 13.02 40.39 -78.19
N ASP A 55 13.28 39.24 -78.82
CA ASP A 55 12.24 38.36 -79.35
C ASP A 55 11.50 37.62 -78.22
N GLY A 56 10.30 37.10 -78.55
CA GLY A 56 9.46 36.42 -77.55
C GLY A 56 10.05 35.14 -77.00
N MET A 57 10.91 34.45 -77.73
CA MET A 57 11.59 33.25 -77.25
C MET A 57 12.59 33.55 -76.14
N GLU A 58 13.33 34.65 -76.31
CA GLU A 58 14.28 35.10 -75.30
C GLU A 58 13.56 35.68 -74.05
N VAL A 59 12.42 36.38 -74.26
CA VAL A 59 11.53 36.80 -73.16
C VAL A 59 11.03 35.59 -72.37
N LEU A 60 10.53 34.53 -73.06
CA LEU A 60 10.08 33.30 -72.43
C LEU A 60 11.19 32.66 -71.56
N LYS A 61 12.41 32.54 -72.11
CA LYS A 61 13.56 32.00 -71.35
C LYS A 61 13.83 32.79 -70.07
N ARG A 62 13.79 34.13 -70.13
CA ARG A 62 13.97 34.98 -68.94
C ARG A 62 12.82 34.84 -67.96
N ILE A 63 11.58 34.71 -68.39
CA ILE A 63 10.45 34.44 -67.53
C ILE A 63 10.65 33.08 -66.82
N ARG A 64 11.10 32.06 -67.54
CA ARG A 64 11.30 30.69 -67.00
C ARG A 64 12.52 30.61 -66.05
N ALA A 65 13.42 31.57 -66.08
CA ALA A 65 14.50 31.67 -65.06
C ALA A 65 13.95 31.99 -63.65
N SER A 66 12.77 32.64 -63.56
CA SER A 66 12.19 33.09 -62.29
C SER A 66 10.79 32.55 -61.99
N HIS A 67 10.05 32.14 -63.02
CA HIS A 67 8.65 31.66 -62.88
C HIS A 67 8.47 30.32 -63.56
N SER A 68 7.90 29.35 -62.82
CA SER A 68 7.51 28.06 -63.43
C SER A 68 6.33 28.24 -64.41
N PRO A 69 6.10 27.27 -65.30
CA PRO A 69 4.92 27.29 -66.17
C PRO A 69 3.58 27.30 -65.42
N ASP A 70 3.54 26.75 -64.22
CA ASP A 70 2.34 26.74 -63.38
C ASP A 70 2.14 28.08 -62.63
N ASP A 71 3.22 28.82 -62.31
CA ASP A 71 3.14 30.11 -61.60
C ASP A 71 2.75 31.26 -62.57
N LEU A 72 3.43 31.34 -63.70
CA LEU A 72 3.12 32.31 -64.74
C LEU A 72 2.95 31.62 -66.09
N PRO A 73 1.72 31.23 -66.46
CA PRO A 73 1.43 30.66 -67.77
C PRO A 73 1.74 31.64 -68.90
N VAL A 74 2.49 31.19 -69.91
CA VAL A 74 2.82 31.97 -71.11
C VAL A 74 2.25 31.26 -72.34
N ILE A 75 1.42 31.99 -73.10
CA ILE A 75 0.90 31.54 -74.40
C ILE A 75 1.64 32.32 -75.51
N MET A 76 2.32 31.60 -76.37
CA MET A 76 3.08 32.24 -77.44
C MET A 76 2.14 32.57 -78.63
N VAL A 77 2.33 33.73 -79.24
CA VAL A 77 1.65 34.15 -80.48
C VAL A 77 2.62 34.06 -81.65
N THR A 78 2.30 33.32 -82.65
CA THR A 78 3.21 33.03 -83.75
C THR A 78 2.59 33.36 -85.12
N ALA A 79 3.37 33.86 -86.09
CA ALA A 79 2.91 34.19 -87.49
C ALA A 79 2.74 33.00 -88.38
N LYS A 80 3.30 31.82 -88.09
CA LYS A 80 3.23 30.62 -88.93
C LYS A 80 3.14 29.33 -88.11
N ALA A 81 2.29 28.41 -88.52
CA ALA A 81 2.25 27.05 -87.95
C ALA A 81 3.46 26.19 -88.48
N GLY A 82 4.66 26.78 -88.50
CA GLY A 82 5.89 26.01 -88.74
C GLY A 82 6.24 25.19 -87.52
N ASN A 83 6.34 23.85 -87.69
CA ASN A 83 6.48 22.90 -86.54
C ASN A 83 7.71 23.18 -85.62
N LEU A 84 8.74 23.86 -86.09
CA LEU A 84 9.97 24.07 -85.36
C LEU A 84 9.84 25.15 -84.26
N ASP A 85 9.27 26.32 -84.61
CA ASP A 85 9.15 27.43 -83.59
C ASP A 85 8.17 27.10 -82.50
N VAL A 86 7.10 26.37 -82.79
CA VAL A 86 6.09 25.93 -81.81
C VAL A 86 6.68 24.88 -80.90
N VAL A 87 7.40 23.89 -81.38
CA VAL A 87 8.02 22.84 -80.61
C VAL A 87 9.08 23.43 -79.68
N GLN A 88 9.93 24.33 -80.19
CA GLN A 88 10.92 25.01 -79.34
C GLN A 88 10.29 25.86 -78.24
N ALA A 89 9.22 26.60 -78.53
CA ALA A 89 8.52 27.38 -77.52
C ALA A 89 7.99 26.51 -76.39
N LEU A 90 7.36 25.34 -76.74
CA LEU A 90 6.87 24.40 -75.72
C LEU A 90 8.02 23.75 -74.93
N GLU A 91 9.13 23.41 -75.60
CA GLU A 91 10.31 22.86 -74.94
C GLU A 91 10.96 23.88 -73.97
N PHE A 92 10.94 25.17 -74.32
CA PHE A 92 11.39 26.25 -73.43
C PHE A 92 10.37 26.61 -72.36
N GLY A 93 9.24 25.85 -72.25
CA GLY A 93 8.28 25.96 -71.19
C GLY A 93 7.12 26.93 -71.44
N ALA A 94 6.82 27.25 -72.69
CA ALA A 94 5.52 27.86 -73.02
C ALA A 94 4.37 26.90 -72.65
N ASN A 95 3.28 27.44 -72.15
CA ASN A 95 2.11 26.61 -71.78
C ASN A 95 1.23 26.28 -72.97
N ASP A 96 1.25 27.13 -74.02
CA ASP A 96 0.43 26.95 -75.19
C ASP A 96 0.89 27.91 -76.34
N TYR A 97 0.30 27.87 -77.47
CA TYR A 97 0.54 28.80 -78.55
C TYR A 97 -0.72 29.19 -79.31
N ILE A 98 -0.74 30.33 -80.02
CA ILE A 98 -1.81 30.83 -80.84
C ILE A 98 -1.21 31.29 -82.17
N THR A 99 -1.80 30.89 -83.35
CA THR A 99 -1.33 31.31 -84.64
C THR A 99 -1.98 32.60 -85.15
N LYS A 100 -1.22 33.46 -85.82
CA LYS A 100 -1.76 34.63 -86.52
C LYS A 100 -2.25 34.22 -87.90
N PRO A 101 -3.40 34.72 -88.39
CA PRO A 101 -4.26 35.72 -87.75
C PRO A 101 -4.99 35.14 -86.56
N ILE A 102 -5.05 35.90 -85.46
CA ILE A 102 -5.58 35.41 -84.20
C ILE A 102 -7.07 35.24 -84.26
N ASP A 103 -7.51 33.99 -84.18
CA ASP A 103 -8.93 33.68 -83.88
C ASP A 103 -9.17 33.92 -82.40
N PHE A 104 -9.99 34.92 -82.09
CA PHE A 104 -10.24 35.30 -80.72
C PHE A 104 -10.97 34.19 -79.93
N LEU A 105 -11.80 33.36 -80.49
CA LEU A 105 -12.46 32.30 -79.78
C LEU A 105 -11.43 31.25 -79.32
N ILE A 106 -10.47 30.91 -80.16
CA ILE A 106 -9.37 30.02 -79.81
C ILE A 106 -8.46 30.64 -78.75
N ALA A 107 -8.08 31.92 -78.95
CA ALA A 107 -7.25 32.64 -77.97
C ALA A 107 -7.91 32.68 -76.57
N HIS A 108 -9.18 33.04 -76.54
CA HIS A 108 -9.94 33.06 -75.28
C HIS A 108 -10.04 31.69 -74.64
N ALA A 109 -10.33 30.62 -75.40
CA ALA A 109 -10.39 29.25 -74.88
C ALA A 109 -9.05 28.81 -74.27
N ARG A 110 -7.93 29.10 -74.91
CA ARG A 110 -6.58 28.80 -74.38
C ARG A 110 -6.24 29.59 -73.14
N VAL A 111 -6.51 30.90 -73.12
CA VAL A 111 -6.37 31.75 -71.94
C VAL A 111 -7.19 31.18 -70.78
N HIS A 112 -8.46 30.88 -70.99
CA HIS A 112 -9.35 30.33 -70.00
C HIS A 112 -8.82 28.98 -69.45
N THR A 113 -8.36 28.10 -70.33
CA THR A 113 -7.82 26.77 -69.92
C THR A 113 -6.58 26.92 -69.03
N GLN A 114 -5.64 27.81 -69.41
CA GLN A 114 -4.41 28.01 -68.63
C GLN A 114 -4.70 28.65 -67.26
N LEU A 115 -5.59 29.64 -67.19
CA LEU A 115 -6.03 30.26 -65.95
C LEU A 115 -6.76 29.28 -65.03
N ALA A 116 -7.67 28.47 -65.56
CA ALA A 116 -8.38 27.41 -64.80
C ALA A 116 -7.38 26.39 -64.23
N ARG A 117 -6.35 25.99 -65.02
CA ARG A 117 -5.29 25.08 -64.57
C ARG A 117 -4.47 25.68 -63.42
N LYS A 118 -4.07 26.97 -63.53
CA LYS A 118 -3.37 27.69 -62.45
C LYS A 118 -4.20 27.72 -61.17
N GLN A 119 -5.50 28.08 -61.23
CA GLN A 119 -6.40 28.14 -60.09
C GLN A 119 -6.60 26.76 -59.43
N ALA A 120 -6.79 25.71 -60.27
CA ALA A 120 -6.93 24.33 -59.74
C ALA A 120 -5.68 23.87 -58.99
N LYS A 121 -4.47 24.22 -59.52
CA LYS A 121 -3.20 23.91 -58.87
C LYS A 121 -3.07 24.60 -57.51
N GLN A 122 -3.34 25.91 -57.50
CA GLN A 122 -3.32 26.67 -56.23
C GLN A 122 -4.32 26.14 -55.20
N ALA A 123 -5.54 25.77 -55.59
CA ALA A 123 -6.53 25.18 -54.70
C ALA A 123 -6.06 23.81 -54.14
N LEU A 124 -5.43 23.00 -55.00
CA LEU A 124 -4.86 21.71 -54.57
C LEU A 124 -3.74 21.88 -53.54
N ASP A 125 -2.82 22.82 -53.77
CA ASP A 125 -1.70 23.09 -52.86
C ASP A 125 -2.18 23.59 -51.49
N VAL A 126 -3.24 24.41 -51.45
CA VAL A 126 -3.88 24.85 -50.20
C VAL A 126 -4.49 23.65 -49.45
N SER A 127 -5.26 22.82 -50.16
CA SER A 127 -5.92 21.62 -49.58
C SER A 127 -4.92 20.61 -49.06
N LEU A 128 -3.79 20.40 -49.76
CA LEU A 128 -2.71 19.52 -49.29
C LEU A 128 -2.09 20.03 -47.99
N LYS A 129 -1.82 21.34 -47.89
CA LYS A 129 -1.29 21.93 -46.66
C LYS A 129 -2.25 21.81 -45.47
N GLU A 130 -3.55 21.97 -45.71
CA GLU A 130 -4.58 21.77 -44.68
C GLU A 130 -4.65 20.31 -44.25
N LEU A 131 -4.61 19.38 -45.17
CA LEU A 131 -4.62 17.95 -44.89
C LEU A 131 -3.39 17.52 -44.07
N GLU A 132 -2.20 18.02 -44.45
CA GLU A 132 -0.97 17.76 -43.68
C GLU A 132 -1.06 18.28 -42.23
N LYS A 133 -1.63 19.48 -42.05
CA LYS A 133 -1.85 20.04 -40.70
C LYS A 133 -2.85 19.19 -39.89
N ALA A 134 -3.93 18.75 -40.53
CA ALA A 134 -4.92 17.90 -39.89
C ALA A 134 -4.34 16.54 -39.47
N ASN A 135 -3.57 15.92 -40.37
CA ASN A 135 -2.90 14.65 -40.10
C ASN A 135 -1.88 14.76 -38.94
N ARG A 136 -1.11 15.83 -38.89
CA ARG A 136 -0.17 16.06 -37.76
C ARG A 136 -0.92 16.20 -36.43
N ARG A 137 -2.04 16.93 -36.41
CA ARG A 137 -2.87 17.07 -35.20
C ARG A 137 -3.43 15.74 -34.74
N LEU A 138 -4.00 14.97 -35.67
CA LEU A 138 -4.55 13.64 -35.36
C LEU A 138 -3.48 12.68 -34.82
N THR A 139 -2.29 12.70 -35.37
CA THR A 139 -1.18 11.85 -34.90
C THR A 139 -0.79 12.17 -33.44
N ILE A 140 -0.75 13.45 -33.10
CA ILE A 140 -0.47 13.88 -31.71
C ILE A 140 -1.59 13.45 -30.79
N GLU A 141 -2.86 13.71 -31.16
CA GLU A 141 -4.04 13.35 -30.36
C GLU A 141 -4.15 11.85 -30.11
N ILE A 142 -3.91 11.03 -31.13
CA ILE A 142 -3.86 9.57 -31.00
C ILE A 142 -2.77 9.15 -30.01
N GLY A 143 -1.58 9.76 -30.11
CA GLY A 143 -0.47 9.46 -29.21
C GLY A 143 -0.77 9.84 -27.75
N GLU A 144 -1.42 10.98 -27.52
CA GLU A 144 -1.85 11.41 -26.18
C GLU A 144 -2.93 10.48 -25.62
N ARG A 145 -3.92 10.12 -26.44
CA ARG A 145 -4.99 9.21 -26.05
C ARG A 145 -4.46 7.82 -25.70
N GLN A 146 -3.54 7.28 -26.51
CA GLN A 146 -2.93 5.97 -26.21
C GLN A 146 -2.14 5.99 -24.90
N ARG A 147 -1.42 7.09 -24.61
CA ARG A 147 -0.72 7.26 -23.31
C ARG A 147 -1.71 7.33 -22.16
N SER A 148 -2.79 8.09 -22.33
CA SER A 148 -3.84 8.20 -21.32
C SER A 148 -4.52 6.86 -21.06
N ASP A 149 -4.89 6.12 -22.11
CA ASP A 149 -5.52 4.81 -21.99
C ASP A 149 -4.58 3.80 -21.30
N SER A 150 -3.28 3.79 -21.67
CA SER A 150 -2.28 2.95 -21.01
C SER A 150 -2.09 3.31 -19.53
N LEU A 151 -2.16 4.60 -19.18
CA LEU A 151 -2.08 5.05 -17.78
C LEU A 151 -3.32 4.64 -16.98
N VAL A 152 -4.51 4.77 -17.58
CA VAL A 152 -5.77 4.34 -16.97
C VAL A 152 -5.76 2.83 -16.72
N ASP A 153 -5.32 2.04 -17.69
CA ASP A 153 -5.17 0.59 -17.53
C ASP A 153 -4.18 0.26 -16.41
N HIS A 154 -3.04 0.94 -16.38
CA HIS A 154 -2.05 0.73 -15.32
C HIS A 154 -2.61 1.06 -13.95
N LEU A 155 -3.27 2.21 -13.77
CA LEU A 155 -3.89 2.62 -12.50
C LEU A 155 -5.06 1.71 -12.09
N THR A 156 -5.77 1.13 -13.07
CA THR A 156 -6.91 0.24 -12.80
C THR A 156 -6.46 -1.13 -12.29
N TYR A 157 -5.34 -1.65 -12.77
CA TYR A 157 -4.92 -3.03 -12.53
C TYR A 157 -3.65 -3.18 -11.71
N HIS A 158 -2.86 -2.11 -11.52
CA HIS A 158 -1.59 -2.16 -10.80
C HIS A 158 -1.57 -1.25 -9.57
N ASP A 159 -0.77 -1.63 -8.58
CA ASP A 159 -0.43 -0.79 -7.45
C ASP A 159 0.61 0.26 -7.87
N THR A 160 0.33 1.52 -7.59
CA THR A 160 1.14 2.67 -8.06
C THR A 160 2.53 2.74 -7.41
N LEU A 161 2.68 2.19 -6.22
CA LEU A 161 3.95 2.20 -5.49
C LEU A 161 4.86 1.06 -5.92
N THR A 162 4.33 -0.17 -5.94
CA THR A 162 5.14 -1.39 -6.15
C THR A 162 5.09 -1.91 -7.59
N SER A 163 4.19 -1.39 -8.42
CA SER A 163 3.91 -1.89 -9.78
C SER A 163 3.52 -3.37 -9.84
N LEU A 164 3.13 -3.96 -8.71
CA LEU A 164 2.50 -5.26 -8.66
C LEU A 164 1.05 -5.16 -9.13
N GLY A 165 0.43 -6.28 -9.45
CA GLY A 165 -1.01 -6.33 -9.62
C GLY A 165 -1.73 -5.84 -8.36
N ASN A 166 -2.77 -5.01 -8.54
CA ASN A 166 -3.63 -4.64 -7.43
C ASN A 166 -4.69 -5.75 -7.17
N ARG A 167 -5.56 -5.53 -6.19
CA ARG A 167 -6.62 -6.50 -5.83
C ARG A 167 -7.53 -6.87 -7.02
N VAL A 168 -7.77 -5.93 -7.94
CA VAL A 168 -8.62 -6.17 -9.13
C VAL A 168 -7.92 -7.12 -10.08
N GLN A 169 -6.66 -6.87 -10.40
CA GLN A 169 -5.86 -7.74 -11.27
C GLN A 169 -5.67 -9.12 -10.64
N PHE A 170 -5.34 -9.17 -9.35
CA PHE A 170 -5.16 -10.43 -8.62
C PHE A 170 -6.40 -11.31 -8.69
N ARG A 171 -7.58 -10.73 -8.44
CA ARG A 171 -8.86 -11.44 -8.54
C ARG A 171 -9.15 -11.94 -9.98
N ALA A 172 -8.86 -11.12 -10.97
CA ALA A 172 -9.04 -11.49 -12.39
C ALA A 172 -8.09 -12.63 -12.78
N GLN A 173 -6.84 -12.59 -12.33
CA GLN A 173 -5.86 -13.65 -12.56
C GLN A 173 -6.29 -14.95 -11.86
N LEU A 174 -6.70 -14.86 -10.59
CA LEU A 174 -7.21 -16.03 -9.83
C LEU A 174 -8.40 -16.69 -10.55
N SER A 175 -9.32 -15.89 -11.09
CA SER A 175 -10.45 -16.40 -11.86
C SER A 175 -10.02 -17.19 -13.11
N ARG A 176 -8.97 -16.73 -13.80
CA ARG A 176 -8.41 -17.44 -14.97
C ARG A 176 -7.75 -18.76 -14.56
N GLU A 177 -6.93 -18.73 -13.52
CA GLU A 177 -6.23 -19.93 -13.04
C GLU A 177 -7.20 -21.00 -12.55
N ILE A 178 -8.27 -20.63 -11.85
CA ILE A 178 -9.32 -21.57 -11.44
C ILE A 178 -10.00 -22.24 -12.67
N GLN A 179 -10.26 -21.50 -13.74
CA GLN A 179 -10.82 -22.07 -14.96
C GLN A 179 -9.87 -23.08 -15.63
N LEU A 180 -8.56 -22.87 -15.52
CA LEU A 180 -7.55 -23.78 -16.03
C LEU A 180 -7.42 -25.06 -15.18
N LEU A 181 -7.63 -24.97 -13.86
CA LEU A 181 -7.61 -26.12 -12.95
C LEU A 181 -8.61 -27.22 -13.34
N SER A 182 -9.78 -26.84 -13.87
CA SER A 182 -10.78 -27.80 -14.31
C SER A 182 -10.30 -28.76 -15.40
N ARG A 183 -9.15 -28.47 -16.01
CA ARG A 183 -8.54 -29.24 -17.12
C ARG A 183 -7.25 -29.96 -16.73
N SER A 184 -6.75 -29.73 -15.50
CA SER A 184 -5.48 -30.30 -15.01
C SER A 184 -5.71 -30.96 -13.64
N ASN A 185 -4.93 -32.00 -13.35
CA ASN A 185 -4.96 -32.66 -12.04
C ASN A 185 -4.03 -31.95 -11.03
N SER A 186 -3.96 -30.60 -11.08
CA SER A 186 -3.15 -29.74 -10.22
C SER A 186 -4.02 -29.02 -9.20
N SER A 187 -3.41 -28.48 -8.18
CA SER A 187 -4.04 -27.60 -7.18
C SER A 187 -3.54 -26.19 -7.35
N LEU A 188 -4.27 -25.20 -6.86
CA LEU A 188 -3.87 -23.81 -6.86
C LEU A 188 -3.77 -23.32 -5.42
N ALA A 189 -2.64 -22.77 -5.05
CA ALA A 189 -2.45 -22.11 -3.77
C ALA A 189 -2.72 -20.61 -3.90
N VAL A 190 -3.58 -20.10 -3.03
CA VAL A 190 -3.79 -18.67 -2.78
C VAL A 190 -3.15 -18.34 -1.44
N ILE A 191 -2.10 -17.55 -1.47
CA ILE A 191 -1.30 -17.20 -0.31
C ILE A 191 -1.47 -15.70 -0.05
N PHE A 192 -1.89 -15.35 1.15
CA PHE A 192 -1.92 -13.98 1.63
C PHE A 192 -0.86 -13.80 2.70
N LEU A 193 -0.14 -12.71 2.65
CA LEU A 193 0.90 -12.38 3.62
C LEU A 193 0.79 -10.92 4.09
N ASP A 194 1.18 -10.70 5.33
CA ASP A 194 1.20 -9.41 6.01
C ASP A 194 2.57 -9.19 6.65
N LEU A 195 3.08 -7.98 6.58
CA LEU A 195 4.39 -7.61 7.12
C LEU A 195 4.28 -7.27 8.61
N ASP A 196 4.79 -8.13 9.46
CA ASP A 196 4.71 -7.95 10.91
C ASP A 196 5.49 -6.71 11.36
N GLY A 197 4.82 -5.81 12.08
CA GLY A 197 5.44 -4.60 12.63
C GLY A 197 5.67 -3.46 11.63
N PHE A 198 5.20 -3.53 10.39
CA PHE A 198 5.38 -2.49 9.37
C PHE A 198 4.92 -1.09 9.84
N LYS A 199 3.81 -1.02 10.59
CA LYS A 199 3.32 0.24 11.16
C LYS A 199 4.31 0.88 12.14
N LEU A 200 5.07 0.07 12.89
CA LEU A 200 6.11 0.57 13.78
C LEU A 200 7.29 1.16 12.98
N ILE A 201 7.67 0.51 11.88
CA ILE A 201 8.72 1.01 10.98
C ILE A 201 8.32 2.38 10.44
N ASN A 202 7.09 2.53 9.94
CA ASN A 202 6.59 3.83 9.47
C ASN A 202 6.60 4.91 10.56
N SER A 203 6.21 4.56 11.78
CA SER A 203 6.18 5.53 12.88
C SER A 203 7.57 5.92 13.37
N THR A 204 8.59 5.05 13.19
CA THR A 204 9.95 5.27 13.70
C THR A 204 10.87 5.88 12.65
N LEU A 205 10.81 5.39 11.40
CA LEU A 205 11.72 5.77 10.31
C LEU A 205 11.07 6.65 9.24
N GLY A 206 9.75 6.86 9.32
CA GLY A 206 9.00 7.66 8.36
C GLY A 206 8.40 6.85 7.20
N ASN A 207 7.37 7.41 6.55
CA ASN A 207 6.64 6.75 5.47
C ASN A 207 7.51 6.53 4.22
N ASP A 208 8.47 7.41 3.92
CA ASP A 208 9.35 7.28 2.75
C ASP A 208 10.22 6.03 2.83
N VAL A 209 10.72 5.68 4.02
CA VAL A 209 11.46 4.44 4.27
C VAL A 209 10.53 3.23 4.14
N GLY A 210 9.31 3.33 4.67
CA GLY A 210 8.29 2.30 4.53
C GLY A 210 7.91 2.02 3.08
N ASP A 211 7.74 3.05 2.26
CA ASP A 211 7.43 2.90 0.84
C ASP A 211 8.55 2.18 0.07
N ARG A 212 9.82 2.51 0.35
CA ARG A 212 10.97 1.80 -0.24
C ARG A 212 11.09 0.37 0.26
N LEU A 213 10.75 0.12 1.52
CA LEU A 213 10.68 -1.22 2.06
C LEU A 213 9.62 -2.06 1.32
N LEU A 214 8.43 -1.51 1.09
CA LEU A 214 7.38 -2.17 0.33
C LEU A 214 7.80 -2.49 -1.11
N CYS A 215 8.50 -1.56 -1.78
CA CYS A 215 9.08 -1.81 -3.11
C CYS A 215 10.12 -2.95 -3.07
N SER A 216 10.96 -2.98 -2.04
CA SER A 216 11.97 -4.02 -1.87
C SER A 216 11.35 -5.39 -1.57
N VAL A 217 10.30 -5.43 -0.75
CA VAL A 217 9.50 -6.65 -0.51
C VAL A 217 8.85 -7.14 -1.80
N ALA A 218 8.25 -6.25 -2.58
CA ALA A 218 7.64 -6.58 -3.87
C ALA A 218 8.64 -7.20 -4.85
N ALA A 219 9.85 -6.65 -4.93
CA ALA A 219 10.92 -7.21 -5.75
C ALA A 219 11.32 -8.61 -5.28
N ARG A 220 11.55 -8.81 -3.96
CA ARG A 220 11.87 -10.13 -3.41
C ARG A 220 10.77 -11.17 -3.65
N LEU A 221 9.52 -10.79 -3.54
CA LEU A 221 8.40 -11.69 -3.84
C LEU A 221 8.42 -12.15 -5.29
N ARG A 222 8.65 -11.24 -6.24
CA ARG A 222 8.81 -11.59 -7.67
C ARG A 222 9.99 -12.54 -7.91
N ASP A 223 11.13 -12.30 -7.27
CA ASP A 223 12.32 -13.13 -7.43
C ASP A 223 12.16 -14.53 -6.85
N ARG A 224 11.28 -14.72 -5.88
CA ARG A 224 11.02 -15.99 -5.20
C ARG A 224 9.81 -16.76 -5.73
N THR A 225 9.05 -16.17 -6.63
CA THR A 225 7.95 -16.80 -7.35
C THR A 225 8.37 -17.13 -8.79
N ARG A 226 7.67 -18.04 -9.43
CA ARG A 226 7.92 -18.36 -10.83
C ARG A 226 7.28 -17.30 -11.73
N GLU A 227 7.75 -17.16 -12.95
CA GLU A 227 7.18 -16.21 -13.92
C GLU A 227 5.68 -16.44 -14.19
N VAL A 228 5.23 -17.69 -14.06
CA VAL A 228 3.82 -18.08 -14.21
C VAL A 228 2.97 -17.82 -12.96
N ASP A 229 3.59 -17.61 -11.80
CA ASP A 229 2.89 -17.30 -10.56
C ASP A 229 2.50 -15.81 -10.56
N ALA A 230 1.33 -15.49 -10.01
CA ALA A 230 0.89 -14.10 -9.89
C ALA A 230 1.20 -13.54 -8.51
N VAL A 231 1.75 -12.33 -8.47
CA VAL A 231 2.02 -11.59 -7.24
C VAL A 231 1.27 -10.27 -7.28
N GLY A 232 0.55 -9.95 -6.21
CA GLY A 232 -0.21 -8.71 -6.10
C GLY A 232 -0.04 -8.05 -4.73
N ARG A 233 -0.28 -6.73 -4.68
CA ARG A 233 -0.41 -5.99 -3.43
C ARG A 233 -1.88 -5.75 -3.12
N MET A 234 -2.32 -6.19 -1.94
CA MET A 234 -3.73 -6.24 -1.56
C MET A 234 -4.15 -5.05 -0.70
N GLY A 235 -3.22 -4.47 0.04
CA GLY A 235 -3.46 -3.39 0.99
C GLY A 235 -2.17 -2.61 1.32
N SER A 236 -2.12 -1.98 2.49
CA SER A 236 -0.98 -1.16 2.94
C SER A 236 0.32 -1.97 3.03
N ASP A 237 0.26 -3.08 3.72
CA ASP A 237 1.34 -4.01 4.06
C ASP A 237 1.00 -5.47 3.72
N GLU A 238 -0.08 -5.67 2.96
CA GLU A 238 -0.59 -6.99 2.56
C GLU A 238 -0.26 -7.31 1.10
N PHE A 239 0.24 -8.52 0.86
CA PHE A 239 0.53 -9.03 -0.48
C PHE A 239 -0.18 -10.37 -0.70
N GLY A 240 -0.40 -10.71 -1.95
CA GLY A 240 -1.00 -11.97 -2.35
C GLY A 240 -0.15 -12.69 -3.41
N VAL A 241 -0.13 -14.02 -3.35
CA VAL A 241 0.51 -14.87 -4.35
C VAL A 241 -0.47 -15.95 -4.80
N ILE A 242 -0.55 -16.17 -6.12
CA ILE A 242 -1.29 -17.27 -6.74
C ILE A 242 -0.26 -18.17 -7.38
N ALA A 243 -0.23 -19.43 -7.00
CA ALA A 243 0.74 -20.39 -7.54
C ALA A 243 0.09 -21.75 -7.82
N SER A 244 0.44 -22.34 -8.96
CA SER A 244 0.08 -23.73 -9.26
C SER A 244 0.96 -24.68 -8.45
N VAL A 245 0.32 -25.58 -7.71
CA VAL A 245 0.97 -26.53 -6.79
C VAL A 245 0.40 -27.94 -6.98
N THR A 246 1.15 -28.95 -6.55
CA THR A 246 0.69 -30.35 -6.57
C THR A 246 -0.07 -30.74 -5.29
N GLY A 247 0.00 -29.91 -4.24
CA GLY A 247 -0.65 -30.17 -2.96
C GLY A 247 -0.18 -29.24 -1.85
N PRO A 248 -0.65 -29.47 -0.62
CA PRO A 248 -0.36 -28.61 0.54
C PRO A 248 1.13 -28.53 0.88
N GLU A 249 1.88 -29.62 0.71
CA GLU A 249 3.31 -29.64 1.00
C GLU A 249 4.09 -28.65 0.12
N GLN A 250 3.76 -28.59 -1.18
CA GLN A 250 4.41 -27.65 -2.10
C GLN A 250 3.99 -26.19 -1.83
N ALA A 251 2.73 -25.98 -1.40
CA ALA A 251 2.26 -24.67 -0.97
C ALA A 251 3.00 -24.20 0.30
N ASP A 252 3.24 -25.07 1.28
CA ASP A 252 4.01 -24.75 2.48
C ASP A 252 5.46 -24.45 2.17
N GLN A 253 6.11 -25.24 1.31
CA GLN A 253 7.48 -24.99 0.85
C GLN A 253 7.62 -23.62 0.14
N LEU A 254 6.61 -23.23 -0.66
CA LEU A 254 6.58 -21.90 -1.28
C LEU A 254 6.45 -20.81 -0.23
N ALA A 255 5.52 -20.96 0.71
CA ALA A 255 5.30 -20.02 1.80
C ALA A 255 6.54 -19.89 2.70
N GLU A 256 7.23 -20.99 3.01
CA GLU A 256 8.49 -20.99 3.75
C GLU A 256 9.59 -20.21 3.03
N ARG A 257 9.75 -20.47 1.73
CA ARG A 257 10.72 -19.73 0.89
C ARG A 257 10.41 -18.23 0.85
N ILE A 258 9.14 -17.84 0.79
CA ILE A 258 8.70 -16.45 0.84
C ILE A 258 9.03 -15.84 2.22
N THR A 259 8.67 -16.51 3.31
CA THR A 259 8.94 -16.06 4.69
C THR A 259 10.45 -15.85 4.91
N ALA A 260 11.28 -16.83 4.50
CA ALA A 260 12.73 -16.73 4.63
C ALA A 260 13.31 -15.53 3.85
N ALA A 261 12.82 -15.31 2.63
CA ALA A 261 13.26 -14.18 1.81
C ALA A 261 12.87 -12.82 2.41
N ILE A 262 11.66 -12.71 2.96
CA ILE A 262 11.20 -11.49 3.60
C ILE A 262 12.01 -11.18 4.87
N ALA A 263 12.40 -12.20 5.62
CA ALA A 263 13.18 -12.06 6.84
C ALA A 263 14.65 -11.66 6.61
N GLU A 264 15.17 -11.78 5.38
CA GLU A 264 16.51 -11.28 5.06
C GLU A 264 16.57 -9.74 5.27
N PRO A 265 17.65 -9.21 5.88
CA PRO A 265 17.77 -7.78 6.13
C PRO A 265 17.64 -6.92 4.87
N TYR A 266 17.07 -5.73 5.04
CA TYR A 266 16.94 -4.68 4.04
C TYR A 266 17.87 -3.53 4.38
N GLU A 267 18.61 -3.01 3.41
CA GLU A 267 19.41 -1.80 3.55
C GLU A 267 18.67 -0.66 2.84
N ILE A 268 18.08 0.25 3.60
CA ILE A 268 17.27 1.37 3.07
C ILE A 268 17.78 2.66 3.70
N ASP A 269 18.32 3.57 2.89
CA ASP A 269 18.85 4.88 3.32
C ASP A 269 19.85 4.81 4.48
N GLY A 270 20.68 3.75 4.51
CA GLY A 270 21.65 3.53 5.57
C GLY A 270 21.05 2.90 6.85
N HIS A 271 19.77 2.60 6.86
CA HIS A 271 19.11 1.84 7.92
C HIS A 271 19.05 0.36 7.56
N ARG A 272 19.45 -0.48 8.50
CA ARG A 272 19.28 -1.93 8.40
C ARG A 272 17.97 -2.33 9.05
N VAL A 273 17.00 -2.74 8.22
CA VAL A 273 15.65 -3.11 8.67
C VAL A 273 15.46 -4.61 8.52
N THR A 274 14.94 -5.26 9.55
CA THR A 274 14.50 -6.67 9.51
C THR A 274 13.03 -6.72 9.90
N LEU A 275 12.28 -7.59 9.24
CA LEU A 275 10.86 -7.81 9.56
C LEU A 275 10.52 -9.28 9.31
N THR A 276 9.43 -9.73 9.90
CA THR A 276 8.83 -11.04 9.66
C THR A 276 7.53 -10.88 8.88
N SER A 277 6.97 -11.97 8.45
CA SER A 277 5.65 -11.99 7.80
C SER A 277 4.79 -13.11 8.34
N SER A 278 3.51 -12.82 8.54
CA SER A 278 2.46 -13.80 8.80
C SER A 278 1.82 -14.22 7.48
N ILE A 279 1.51 -15.51 7.31
CA ILE A 279 1.00 -16.06 6.04
C ILE A 279 -0.26 -16.88 6.27
N GLY A 280 -1.28 -16.66 5.41
CA GLY A 280 -2.47 -17.49 5.30
C GLY A 280 -2.55 -18.16 3.92
N ILE A 281 -2.91 -19.44 3.88
CA ILE A 281 -2.91 -20.26 2.68
C ILE A 281 -4.28 -20.92 2.51
N ALA A 282 -4.87 -20.80 1.31
CA ALA A 282 -6.04 -21.56 0.88
C ALA A 282 -5.74 -22.30 -0.41
N LEU A 283 -6.28 -23.52 -0.55
CA LEU A 283 -6.03 -24.42 -1.66
C LEU A 283 -7.30 -24.68 -2.48
N ALA A 284 -7.26 -24.38 -3.77
CA ALA A 284 -8.29 -24.87 -4.68
C ALA A 284 -7.92 -26.28 -5.20
N PRO A 285 -8.93 -27.18 -5.37
CA PRO A 285 -10.37 -26.94 -5.18
C PRO A 285 -10.87 -27.16 -3.73
N ASN A 286 -10.03 -27.64 -2.81
CA ASN A 286 -10.45 -28.12 -1.49
C ASN A 286 -11.09 -27.02 -0.62
N ASP A 287 -10.54 -25.82 -0.65
CA ASP A 287 -11.00 -24.69 0.16
C ASP A 287 -11.92 -23.74 -0.62
N GLY A 288 -12.27 -24.11 -1.85
CA GLY A 288 -13.18 -23.36 -2.71
C GLY A 288 -12.79 -23.39 -4.18
N VAL A 289 -13.76 -23.04 -5.03
CA VAL A 289 -13.59 -22.93 -6.50
C VAL A 289 -14.02 -21.57 -7.03
N GLU A 290 -14.40 -20.65 -6.16
CA GLU A 290 -14.72 -19.27 -6.50
C GLU A 290 -13.63 -18.32 -5.99
N PRO A 291 -13.19 -17.34 -6.78
CA PRO A 291 -12.11 -16.42 -6.40
C PRO A 291 -12.36 -15.75 -5.05
N ASP A 292 -13.56 -15.23 -4.82
CA ASP A 292 -13.91 -14.49 -3.60
C ASP A 292 -13.95 -15.39 -2.35
N ILE A 293 -14.26 -16.68 -2.53
CA ILE A 293 -14.21 -17.66 -1.45
C ILE A 293 -12.77 -17.97 -1.08
N LEU A 294 -11.92 -18.25 -2.06
CA LEU A 294 -10.49 -18.55 -1.82
C LEU A 294 -9.74 -17.37 -1.20
N ILE A 295 -9.97 -16.16 -1.69
CA ILE A 295 -9.40 -14.93 -1.12
C ILE A 295 -9.80 -14.81 0.35
N ARG A 296 -11.09 -14.88 0.65
CA ARG A 296 -11.60 -14.81 2.03
C ARG A 296 -11.02 -15.90 2.93
N ASN A 297 -10.89 -17.13 2.41
CA ASN A 297 -10.37 -18.25 3.19
C ASN A 297 -8.87 -18.09 3.48
N ALA A 298 -8.08 -17.57 2.53
CA ALA A 298 -6.68 -17.23 2.76
C ALA A 298 -6.53 -16.04 3.76
N GLU A 299 -7.39 -15.01 3.68
CA GLU A 299 -7.43 -13.91 4.66
C GLU A 299 -7.77 -14.39 6.07
N LEU A 300 -8.69 -15.36 6.21
CA LEU A 300 -9.03 -15.98 7.52
C LEU A 300 -7.84 -16.76 8.09
N ALA A 301 -7.14 -17.51 7.25
CA ALA A 301 -5.94 -18.22 7.66
C ALA A 301 -4.84 -17.24 8.09
N LEU A 302 -4.66 -16.12 7.36
CA LEU A 302 -3.73 -15.05 7.72
C LEU A 302 -4.10 -14.40 9.07
N SER A 303 -5.39 -14.13 9.29
CA SER A 303 -5.87 -13.58 10.57
C SER A 303 -5.54 -14.51 11.75
N ARG A 304 -5.63 -15.83 11.54
CA ARG A 304 -5.22 -16.81 12.54
C ARG A 304 -3.71 -16.75 12.80
N ALA A 305 -2.89 -16.72 11.76
CA ALA A 305 -1.43 -16.61 11.89
C ALA A 305 -1.03 -15.39 12.73
N ARG A 306 -1.67 -14.23 12.52
CA ARG A 306 -1.46 -13.00 13.32
C ARG A 306 -1.86 -13.17 14.79
N SER A 307 -2.96 -13.88 15.08
CA SER A 307 -3.48 -14.04 16.44
C SER A 307 -2.74 -15.09 17.25
N GLU A 308 -2.14 -16.08 16.62
CA GLU A 308 -1.43 -17.20 17.28
C GLU A 308 0.06 -16.90 17.56
N GLY A 309 0.55 -15.67 17.27
CA GLY A 309 1.90 -15.26 17.67
C GLY A 309 2.71 -14.52 16.59
N ARG A 310 2.15 -14.32 15.40
CA ARG A 310 2.83 -13.74 14.21
C ARG A 310 3.99 -14.60 13.70
N ALA A 311 4.60 -14.20 12.59
CA ALA A 311 5.66 -14.97 11.93
C ALA A 311 5.29 -16.45 11.68
N LEU A 312 4.00 -16.75 11.53
CA LEU A 312 3.44 -18.08 11.37
C LEU A 312 2.82 -18.25 9.98
N ARG A 313 2.77 -19.50 9.54
CA ARG A 313 2.05 -19.92 8.33
C ARG A 313 0.87 -20.80 8.73
N CYS A 314 -0.34 -20.40 8.32
CA CYS A 314 -1.55 -21.13 8.62
C CYS A 314 -2.28 -21.50 7.33
N PHE A 315 -2.68 -22.75 7.22
CA PHE A 315 -3.63 -23.20 6.20
C PHE A 315 -5.07 -22.90 6.65
N PHE A 316 -5.93 -22.64 5.68
CA PHE A 316 -7.36 -22.55 5.97
C PHE A 316 -7.90 -23.88 6.47
N GLU A 317 -8.73 -23.85 7.51
CA GLU A 317 -9.43 -25.00 8.06
C GLU A 317 -10.94 -24.74 8.11
N ALA A 318 -11.74 -25.73 7.79
CA ALA A 318 -13.18 -25.64 7.94
C ALA A 318 -13.54 -25.31 9.42
N GLY A 319 -14.28 -24.22 9.63
CA GLY A 319 -14.59 -23.71 10.97
C GLY A 319 -13.93 -22.36 11.33
N MET A 320 -12.90 -21.91 10.61
CA MET A 320 -12.31 -20.58 10.82
C MET A 320 -13.34 -19.44 10.63
N ASN A 321 -14.26 -19.60 9.67
CA ASN A 321 -15.37 -18.67 9.50
C ASN A 321 -16.23 -18.52 10.76
N ALA A 322 -16.56 -19.65 11.41
CA ALA A 322 -17.35 -19.64 12.62
C ALA A 322 -16.59 -18.98 13.78
N ARG A 323 -15.28 -19.25 13.91
CA ARG A 323 -14.42 -18.60 14.91
C ARG A 323 -14.29 -17.09 14.68
N ALA A 324 -14.09 -16.65 13.42
CA ALA A 324 -14.02 -15.23 13.07
C ALA A 324 -15.35 -14.51 13.34
N GLN A 325 -16.47 -15.15 13.05
CA GLN A 325 -17.80 -14.62 13.37
C GLN A 325 -18.04 -14.54 14.88
N ALA A 326 -17.68 -15.60 15.62
CA ALA A 326 -17.75 -15.61 17.08
C ALA A 326 -16.91 -14.49 17.71
N ARG A 327 -15.69 -14.24 17.19
CA ARG A 327 -14.82 -13.15 17.62
C ARG A 327 -15.44 -11.77 17.38
N ARG A 328 -16.04 -11.52 16.20
CA ARG A 328 -16.73 -10.24 15.91
C ARG A 328 -17.92 -10.01 16.85
N LEU A 329 -18.69 -11.06 17.15
CA LEU A 329 -19.79 -10.97 18.11
C LEU A 329 -19.24 -10.66 19.50
N LEU A 330 -18.17 -11.35 19.93
CA LEU A 330 -17.53 -11.12 21.22
C LEU A 330 -17.00 -9.66 21.34
N GLU A 331 -16.43 -9.09 20.26
CA GLU A 331 -16.01 -7.69 20.23
C GLU A 331 -17.19 -6.72 20.41
N SER A 332 -18.30 -6.98 19.72
CA SER A 332 -19.53 -6.18 19.87
C SER A 332 -20.07 -6.22 21.29
N ASP A 333 -20.06 -7.40 21.91
CA ASP A 333 -20.52 -7.61 23.27
C ASP A 333 -19.59 -6.94 24.28
N LEU A 334 -18.27 -7.06 24.09
CA LEU A 334 -17.24 -6.45 24.94
C LEU A 334 -17.38 -4.91 25.03
N ARG A 335 -17.73 -4.26 23.92
CA ARG A 335 -17.98 -2.79 23.91
C ARG A 335 -19.14 -2.38 24.81
N LYS A 336 -20.12 -3.26 24.99
CA LYS A 336 -21.34 -3.01 25.81
C LYS A 336 -21.18 -3.49 27.25
N ALA A 337 -20.27 -4.42 27.51
CA ALA A 337 -20.14 -5.14 28.78
C ALA A 337 -19.79 -4.23 29.97
N LEU A 338 -18.92 -3.21 29.77
CA LEU A 338 -18.52 -2.32 30.87
C LEU A 338 -19.67 -1.44 31.35
N PRO A 339 -20.43 -0.72 30.52
CA PRO A 339 -21.60 0.02 30.96
C PRO A 339 -22.74 -0.87 31.45
N ALA A 340 -22.83 -2.11 30.98
CA ALA A 340 -23.84 -3.09 31.41
C ALA A 340 -23.52 -3.73 32.78
N GLY A 341 -22.32 -3.50 33.33
CA GLY A 341 -21.92 -4.06 34.64
C GLY A 341 -21.67 -5.58 34.62
N GLU A 342 -21.22 -6.11 33.47
CA GLU A 342 -20.98 -7.54 33.28
C GLU A 342 -19.62 -8.01 33.79
N PHE A 343 -18.78 -7.11 34.29
CA PHE A 343 -17.45 -7.42 34.82
C PHE A 343 -17.46 -7.59 36.33
N GLU A 344 -16.68 -8.54 36.80
CA GLU A 344 -16.43 -8.82 38.19
C GLU A 344 -14.92 -8.95 38.43
N VAL A 345 -14.43 -8.56 39.62
CA VAL A 345 -13.05 -8.80 40.03
C VAL A 345 -13.02 -9.94 41.03
N PHE A 346 -12.22 -10.96 40.72
CA PHE A 346 -11.92 -12.06 41.64
C PHE A 346 -10.53 -11.84 42.22
N TYR A 347 -10.26 -12.44 43.35
CA TYR A 347 -9.05 -12.27 44.11
C TYR A 347 -8.40 -13.62 44.38
N GLN A 348 -7.14 -13.80 43.94
CA GLN A 348 -6.40 -15.02 44.20
C GLN A 348 -5.35 -14.76 45.25
N PRO A 349 -5.35 -15.51 46.39
CA PRO A 349 -4.43 -15.30 47.47
C PRO A 349 -2.97 -15.52 47.09
N LEU A 350 -2.09 -14.65 47.60
CA LEU A 350 -0.64 -14.77 47.61
C LEU A 350 -0.20 -15.25 48.99
N PHE A 351 0.65 -16.27 49.04
CA PHE A 351 1.10 -16.93 50.26
C PHE A 351 2.60 -16.76 50.48
N ASP A 352 3.00 -16.32 51.64
CA ASP A 352 4.38 -16.36 52.11
C ASP A 352 4.77 -17.80 52.47
N LEU A 353 5.82 -18.31 51.82
CA LEU A 353 6.27 -19.71 51.98
C LEU A 353 6.96 -19.98 53.32
N ALA A 354 7.45 -18.97 53.99
CA ALA A 354 8.09 -19.11 55.30
C ALA A 354 7.06 -19.20 56.43
N SER A 355 6.12 -18.25 56.47
CA SER A 355 5.12 -18.15 57.54
C SER A 355 3.85 -18.95 57.26
N GLY A 356 3.56 -19.26 55.99
CA GLY A 356 2.30 -19.85 55.58
C GLY A 356 1.11 -18.88 55.66
N ALA A 357 1.34 -17.58 55.73
CA ALA A 357 0.32 -16.55 55.83
C ALA A 357 -0.01 -15.92 54.48
N VAL A 358 -1.22 -15.41 54.35
CA VAL A 358 -1.61 -14.61 53.18
C VAL A 358 -0.95 -13.25 53.23
N THR A 359 -0.18 -12.87 52.23
CA THR A 359 0.49 -11.57 52.11
C THR A 359 -0.28 -10.56 51.27
N GLY A 360 -1.19 -11.04 50.42
CA GLY A 360 -1.97 -10.22 49.52
C GLY A 360 -2.85 -11.02 48.60
N SER A 361 -3.28 -10.37 47.57
CA SER A 361 -4.07 -11.01 46.52
C SER A 361 -3.86 -10.36 45.17
N GLU A 362 -3.86 -11.16 44.11
CA GLU A 362 -3.95 -10.69 42.75
C GLU A 362 -5.41 -10.48 42.33
N ALA A 363 -5.70 -9.31 41.77
CA ALA A 363 -7.01 -8.98 41.18
C ALA A 363 -7.13 -9.51 39.77
N LEU A 364 -8.03 -10.44 39.57
CA LEU A 364 -8.24 -11.14 38.32
C LEU A 364 -9.60 -10.80 37.74
N LEU A 365 -9.62 -10.16 36.59
CA LEU A 365 -10.85 -9.78 35.89
C LEU A 365 -11.63 -11.00 35.42
N ARG A 366 -12.97 -10.95 35.57
CA ARG A 366 -13.92 -11.93 35.08
C ARG A 366 -15.03 -11.24 34.33
N TRP A 367 -15.44 -11.80 33.20
CA TRP A 367 -16.55 -11.29 32.41
C TRP A 367 -17.70 -12.30 32.42
N ARG A 368 -18.81 -11.89 33.02
CA ARG A 368 -20.05 -12.69 33.08
C ARG A 368 -21.01 -12.18 32.01
N GLN A 369 -20.87 -12.74 30.81
CA GLN A 369 -21.74 -12.41 29.69
C GLN A 369 -23.09 -13.16 29.83
N PRO A 370 -24.24 -12.50 29.70
CA PRO A 370 -25.55 -13.08 30.00
C PRO A 370 -25.90 -14.37 29.26
N GLU A 371 -25.50 -14.48 27.98
CA GLU A 371 -25.83 -15.64 27.13
C GLU A 371 -24.74 -16.72 27.15
N ARG A 372 -23.46 -16.34 27.37
CA ARG A 372 -22.31 -17.26 27.30
C ARG A 372 -21.83 -17.72 28.69
N GLY A 373 -22.30 -17.07 29.72
CA GLY A 373 -21.81 -17.33 31.08
C GLY A 373 -20.45 -16.67 31.32
N LEU A 374 -19.54 -17.36 31.99
CA LEU A 374 -18.20 -16.82 32.32
C LEU A 374 -17.26 -16.96 31.12
N VAL A 375 -16.91 -15.83 30.50
CA VAL A 375 -15.96 -15.76 29.37
C VAL A 375 -14.53 -15.75 29.91
N SER A 376 -13.65 -16.53 29.28
CA SER A 376 -12.24 -16.64 29.70
C SER A 376 -11.46 -15.33 29.45
N PRO A 377 -10.63 -14.87 30.40
CA PRO A 377 -9.72 -13.76 30.17
C PRO A 377 -8.81 -13.94 28.94
N ALA A 378 -8.39 -15.16 28.64
CA ALA A 378 -7.58 -15.46 27.46
C ALA A 378 -8.32 -15.19 26.13
N GLU A 379 -9.66 -15.12 26.13
CA GLU A 379 -10.44 -14.79 24.93
C GLU A 379 -10.66 -13.28 24.78
N PHE A 380 -10.98 -12.57 25.86
CA PHE A 380 -11.41 -11.17 25.77
C PHE A 380 -10.31 -10.13 26.06
N ILE A 381 -9.28 -10.47 26.86
CA ILE A 381 -8.18 -9.52 27.14
C ILE A 381 -7.41 -9.13 25.87
N PRO A 382 -6.96 -10.09 25.01
CA PRO A 382 -6.31 -9.73 23.75
C PRO A 382 -7.21 -8.88 22.85
N LEU A 383 -8.50 -9.17 22.81
CA LEU A 383 -9.48 -8.40 22.05
C LEU A 383 -9.68 -6.99 22.61
N ALA A 384 -9.71 -6.83 23.94
CA ALA A 384 -9.76 -5.54 24.61
C ALA A 384 -8.49 -4.70 24.32
N GLU A 385 -7.33 -5.34 24.23
CA GLU A 385 -6.07 -4.71 23.89
C GLU A 385 -6.06 -4.23 22.43
N GLU A 386 -6.38 -5.08 21.49
CA GLU A 386 -6.45 -4.73 20.04
C GLU A 386 -7.41 -3.58 19.76
N THR A 387 -8.56 -3.56 20.44
CA THR A 387 -9.59 -2.54 20.26
C THR A 387 -9.38 -1.29 21.12
N GLY A 388 -8.39 -1.30 22.04
CA GLY A 388 -8.11 -0.23 22.99
C GLY A 388 -9.13 -0.13 24.14
N LEU A 389 -10.07 -1.07 24.26
CA LEU A 389 -11.04 -1.16 25.36
C LEU A 389 -10.38 -1.53 26.68
N ILE A 390 -9.17 -2.09 26.64
CA ILE A 390 -8.39 -2.42 27.84
C ILE A 390 -8.12 -1.18 28.72
N VAL A 391 -8.07 0.02 28.15
CA VAL A 391 -7.80 1.26 28.91
C VAL A 391 -8.97 1.64 29.84
N PRO A 392 -10.21 1.82 29.37
CA PRO A 392 -11.35 2.07 30.26
C PRO A 392 -11.62 0.88 31.19
N LEU A 393 -11.40 -0.35 30.72
CA LEU A 393 -11.58 -1.55 31.54
C LEU A 393 -10.56 -1.63 32.68
N GLY A 394 -9.27 -1.41 32.39
CA GLY A 394 -8.23 -1.40 33.41
C GLY A 394 -8.41 -0.27 34.42
N SER A 395 -8.88 0.91 33.98
CA SER A 395 -9.24 2.00 34.91
C SER A 395 -10.38 1.59 35.85
N TRP A 396 -11.38 0.87 35.34
CA TRP A 396 -12.46 0.34 36.17
C TRP A 396 -11.97 -0.73 37.14
N VAL A 397 -11.12 -1.67 36.68
CA VAL A 397 -10.51 -2.70 37.56
C VAL A 397 -9.73 -2.08 38.71
N LEU A 398 -8.87 -1.10 38.42
CA LEU A 398 -8.09 -0.41 39.46
C LEU A 398 -8.99 0.21 40.53
N ARG A 399 -10.05 0.92 40.14
CA ARG A 399 -10.97 1.53 41.12
C ARG A 399 -11.70 0.47 41.94
N GLN A 400 -12.24 -0.57 41.29
CA GLN A 400 -12.96 -1.63 42.01
C GLN A 400 -12.06 -2.42 42.95
N ALA A 401 -10.85 -2.80 42.47
CA ALA A 401 -9.91 -3.56 43.26
C ALA A 401 -9.35 -2.75 44.46
N CYS A 402 -8.98 -1.48 44.25
CA CYS A 402 -8.54 -0.60 45.33
C CYS A 402 -9.64 -0.36 46.37
N THR A 403 -10.89 -0.12 45.94
CA THR A 403 -12.04 0.05 46.82
C THR A 403 -12.31 -1.19 47.69
N GLU A 404 -12.13 -2.37 47.13
CA GLU A 404 -12.30 -3.63 47.85
C GLU A 404 -11.13 -3.88 48.82
N ALA A 405 -9.88 -3.66 48.35
CA ALA A 405 -8.68 -3.86 49.14
C ALA A 405 -8.57 -2.89 50.37
N ALA A 406 -9.20 -1.72 50.27
CA ALA A 406 -9.29 -0.80 51.41
C ALA A 406 -10.05 -1.39 52.60
N LYS A 407 -10.92 -2.40 52.38
CA LYS A 407 -11.67 -3.09 53.43
C LYS A 407 -10.89 -4.25 54.09
N TRP A 408 -9.75 -4.65 53.47
CA TRP A 408 -8.96 -5.77 53.98
C TRP A 408 -8.10 -5.36 55.19
N PRO A 409 -7.60 -6.34 55.96
CA PRO A 409 -6.59 -6.06 56.98
C PRO A 409 -5.42 -5.28 56.39
N ASN A 410 -4.91 -4.31 57.17
CA ASN A 410 -3.92 -3.32 56.69
C ASN A 410 -2.59 -3.91 56.19
N GLU A 411 -2.29 -5.14 56.51
CA GLU A 411 -1.06 -5.83 56.09
C GLU A 411 -1.14 -6.44 54.70
N LEU A 412 -2.37 -6.63 54.15
CA LEU A 412 -2.57 -7.30 52.85
C LEU A 412 -2.38 -6.36 51.68
N LYS A 413 -1.60 -6.81 50.71
CA LYS A 413 -1.33 -6.10 49.46
C LYS A 413 -2.34 -6.49 48.38
N LEU A 414 -2.53 -5.59 47.41
CA LEU A 414 -3.34 -5.80 46.22
C LEU A 414 -2.42 -5.74 45.02
N ALA A 415 -2.38 -6.80 44.22
CA ALA A 415 -1.70 -6.82 42.91
C ALA A 415 -2.72 -6.66 41.78
N VAL A 416 -2.41 -5.81 40.78
CA VAL A 416 -3.27 -5.51 39.65
C VAL A 416 -2.45 -5.52 38.35
N ASN A 417 -2.88 -6.31 37.39
CA ASN A 417 -2.29 -6.40 36.08
C ASN A 417 -2.52 -5.12 35.25
N VAL A 418 -1.48 -4.63 34.60
CA VAL A 418 -1.53 -3.45 33.73
C VAL A 418 -0.99 -3.78 32.33
N SER A 419 -1.84 -3.61 31.32
CA SER A 419 -1.47 -3.85 29.92
C SER A 419 -0.47 -2.83 29.38
N SER A 420 0.41 -3.27 28.47
CA SER A 420 1.35 -2.40 27.74
C SER A 420 0.66 -1.24 27.01
N ILE A 421 -0.60 -1.42 26.60
CA ILE A 421 -1.38 -0.39 25.92
C ILE A 421 -1.78 0.74 26.90
N GLN A 422 -2.01 0.41 28.16
CA GLN A 422 -2.29 1.42 29.20
C GLN A 422 -1.07 2.31 29.48
N PHE A 423 0.15 1.74 29.45
CA PHE A 423 1.39 2.52 29.58
C PHE A 423 1.62 3.46 28.40
N ARG A 424 1.36 3.01 27.18
CA ARG A 424 1.52 3.83 25.96
C ARG A 424 0.51 4.98 25.85
N LYS A 425 -0.65 4.84 26.47
CA LYS A 425 -1.62 5.95 26.56
C LYS A 425 -1.30 6.83 27.76
N ARG A 426 -1.19 8.14 27.54
CA ARG A 426 -1.01 9.13 28.62
C ARG A 426 -2.16 9.02 29.62
N GLY A 427 -1.87 9.17 30.93
CA GLY A 427 -2.87 9.23 31.98
C GLY A 427 -2.93 8.01 32.90
N LEU A 428 -1.99 7.04 32.79
CA LEU A 428 -1.96 5.90 33.72
C LEU A 428 -1.67 6.36 35.16
N LEU A 429 -0.68 7.25 35.39
CA LEU A 429 -0.35 7.78 36.70
C LEU A 429 -1.58 8.44 37.33
N GLU A 430 -2.25 9.31 36.60
CA GLU A 430 -3.45 10.01 37.06
C GLU A 430 -4.57 9.02 37.38
N THR A 431 -4.74 7.97 36.61
CA THR A 431 -5.73 6.92 36.86
C THR A 431 -5.45 6.16 38.13
N VAL A 432 -4.19 5.78 38.37
CA VAL A 432 -3.77 5.08 39.61
C VAL A 432 -3.94 5.99 40.83
N MET A 433 -3.48 7.26 40.74
CA MET A 433 -3.61 8.22 41.84
C MET A 433 -5.08 8.53 42.18
N ALA A 434 -5.93 8.63 41.17
CA ALA A 434 -7.37 8.79 41.37
C ALA A 434 -7.98 7.57 42.08
N ALA A 435 -7.65 6.35 41.64
CA ALA A 435 -8.14 5.12 42.28
C ALA A 435 -7.72 5.01 43.75
N LEU A 436 -6.47 5.38 44.08
CA LEU A 436 -5.97 5.41 45.48
C LEU A 436 -6.68 6.49 46.31
N ALA A 437 -6.85 7.69 45.75
CA ALA A 437 -7.53 8.80 46.46
C ALA A 437 -9.03 8.50 46.70
N GLU A 438 -9.72 7.92 45.71
CA GLU A 438 -11.14 7.57 45.83
C GLU A 438 -11.37 6.42 46.83
N SER A 439 -10.48 5.42 46.84
CA SER A 439 -10.61 4.24 47.73
C SER A 439 -10.07 4.43 49.14
N GLY A 440 -9.15 5.39 49.33
CA GLY A 440 -8.40 5.53 50.55
C GLY A 440 -7.37 4.43 50.83
N LEU A 441 -7.05 3.60 49.82
CA LEU A 441 -6.03 2.55 49.92
C LEU A 441 -4.63 3.20 50.00
N PRO A 442 -3.78 2.90 51.00
CA PRO A 442 -2.40 3.36 51.02
C PRO A 442 -1.61 2.87 49.79
N ALA A 443 -0.86 3.77 49.14
CA ALA A 443 -0.15 3.48 47.91
C ALA A 443 0.81 2.27 48.02
N ASN A 444 1.46 2.09 49.16
CA ASN A 444 2.39 0.99 49.44
C ASN A 444 1.71 -0.40 49.53
N ARG A 445 0.36 -0.44 49.54
CA ARG A 445 -0.42 -1.66 49.47
C ARG A 445 -0.83 -2.04 48.06
N LEU A 446 -0.71 -1.10 47.10
CA LEU A 446 -0.96 -1.37 45.68
C LEU A 446 0.34 -1.82 45.01
N GLU A 447 0.27 -2.92 44.30
CA GLU A 447 1.31 -3.47 43.45
C GLU A 447 0.77 -3.53 42.01
N LEU A 448 1.49 -2.96 41.04
CA LEU A 448 1.14 -3.05 39.64
C LEU A 448 2.00 -4.12 38.98
N GLU A 449 1.36 -5.09 38.36
CA GLU A 449 2.01 -6.17 37.64
C GLU A 449 2.13 -5.79 36.17
N ILE A 450 3.36 -5.84 35.64
CA ILE A 450 3.68 -5.49 34.25
C ILE A 450 4.47 -6.62 33.60
N THR A 451 4.11 -6.96 32.38
CA THR A 451 4.84 -7.97 31.61
C THR A 451 6.17 -7.42 31.09
N GLU A 452 7.11 -8.29 30.79
CA GLU A 452 8.43 -7.96 30.22
C GLU A 452 8.32 -7.14 28.92
N SER A 453 7.28 -7.37 28.11
CA SER A 453 7.02 -6.70 26.84
C SER A 453 6.86 -5.17 26.94
N ILE A 454 6.51 -4.65 28.11
CA ILE A 454 6.40 -3.20 28.34
C ILE A 454 7.76 -2.51 28.26
N LEU A 455 8.82 -3.21 28.65
CA LEU A 455 10.18 -2.68 28.74
C LEU A 455 10.94 -2.81 27.39
N LEU A 456 10.51 -3.68 26.49
CA LEU A 456 11.18 -3.92 25.21
C LEU A 456 11.18 -2.72 24.24
N ASN A 457 10.31 -1.75 24.46
CA ASN A 457 10.18 -0.58 23.58
C ASN A 457 10.97 0.62 24.13
N ASP A 458 12.16 0.52 24.59
CA ASP A 458 13.15 1.56 24.99
C ASP A 458 12.58 3.01 25.09
N ASP A 459 11.34 3.13 25.58
CA ASP A 459 10.59 4.38 25.67
C ASP A 459 10.90 5.02 27.02
N SER A 460 11.68 6.10 26.96
CA SER A 460 12.02 6.94 28.13
C SER A 460 10.78 7.37 28.93
N GLN A 461 9.62 7.50 28.27
CA GLN A 461 8.35 7.87 28.90
C GLN A 461 7.78 6.75 29.78
N THR A 462 7.93 5.48 29.38
CA THR A 462 7.50 4.32 30.18
C THR A 462 8.29 4.23 31.46
N LEU A 463 9.63 4.33 31.40
CA LEU A 463 10.49 4.34 32.58
C LEU A 463 10.19 5.51 33.51
N GLU A 464 9.97 6.72 33.00
CA GLU A 464 9.60 7.89 33.81
C GLU A 464 8.26 7.67 34.53
N THR A 465 7.25 7.10 33.85
CA THR A 465 5.96 6.76 34.46
C THR A 465 6.13 5.76 35.62
N LEU A 466 6.93 4.71 35.43
CA LEU A 466 7.24 3.73 36.46
C LEU A 466 7.94 4.38 37.69
N HIS A 467 8.90 5.27 37.43
CA HIS A 467 9.57 6.02 38.51
C HIS A 467 8.61 6.95 39.28
N GLN A 468 7.68 7.60 38.60
CA GLN A 468 6.67 8.45 39.23
C GLN A 468 5.70 7.64 40.09
N LEU A 469 5.21 6.50 39.62
CA LEU A 469 4.38 5.57 40.39
C LEU A 469 5.11 5.09 41.65
N ARG A 470 6.39 4.72 41.52
CA ARG A 470 7.19 4.29 42.66
C ARG A 470 7.45 5.41 43.67
N ARG A 471 7.71 6.64 43.22
CA ARG A 471 7.83 7.82 44.10
C ARG A 471 6.54 8.11 44.87
N ALA A 472 5.38 7.79 44.25
CA ALA A 472 4.08 7.86 44.91
C ALA A 472 3.85 6.75 45.97
N GLY A 473 4.77 5.78 46.06
CA GLY A 473 4.71 4.67 46.99
C GLY A 473 4.07 3.39 46.45
N VAL A 474 3.68 3.38 45.17
CA VAL A 474 3.13 2.18 44.50
C VAL A 474 4.26 1.19 44.21
N ARG A 475 4.03 -0.09 44.42
CA ARG A 475 4.98 -1.17 44.14
C ARG A 475 4.85 -1.63 42.72
N ILE A 476 5.97 -2.06 42.11
CA ILE A 476 6.00 -2.55 40.73
C ILE A 476 6.54 -3.98 40.71
N SER A 477 5.77 -4.89 40.16
CA SER A 477 6.10 -6.29 39.97
C SER A 477 6.31 -6.61 38.48
N LEU A 478 7.36 -7.37 38.21
CA LEU A 478 7.62 -7.88 36.87
C LEU A 478 6.96 -9.26 36.69
N ASP A 479 6.02 -9.36 35.77
CA ASP A 479 5.23 -10.56 35.50
C ASP A 479 5.73 -11.33 34.27
N ASP A 480 5.38 -12.63 34.18
CA ASP A 480 5.73 -13.57 33.11
C ASP A 480 7.25 -13.67 32.84
N PHE A 481 8.07 -13.47 33.88
CA PHE A 481 9.52 -13.41 33.71
C PHE A 481 10.11 -14.74 33.21
N GLY A 482 10.90 -14.64 32.12
CA GLY A 482 11.60 -15.78 31.51
C GLY A 482 10.87 -16.37 30.30
N THR A 483 9.68 -15.91 29.95
CA THR A 483 8.95 -16.40 28.76
C THR A 483 9.31 -15.66 27.48
N GLY A 484 10.04 -14.51 27.57
CA GLY A 484 10.43 -13.65 26.47
C GLY A 484 11.95 -13.49 26.31
N TYR A 485 12.36 -12.47 25.57
CA TYR A 485 13.76 -12.04 25.44
C TYR A 485 14.18 -11.30 26.74
N SER A 486 14.48 -12.06 27.79
CA SER A 486 14.91 -11.51 29.08
C SER A 486 16.23 -10.74 28.94
N SER A 487 16.14 -9.43 28.75
CA SER A 487 17.31 -8.58 28.83
C SER A 487 17.55 -8.21 30.30
N LEU A 488 18.56 -8.81 30.94
CA LEU A 488 19.04 -8.42 32.29
C LEU A 488 19.34 -6.92 32.44
N SER A 489 19.44 -6.20 31.28
CA SER A 489 19.61 -4.76 31.26
C SER A 489 18.44 -3.99 31.87
N TYR A 490 17.21 -4.50 31.78
CA TYR A 490 16.03 -3.82 32.36
C TYR A 490 15.94 -3.97 33.84
N LEU A 491 16.34 -5.12 34.42
CA LEU A 491 16.44 -5.29 35.86
C LEU A 491 17.49 -4.34 36.50
N ARG A 492 18.47 -3.92 35.71
CA ARG A 492 19.45 -2.92 36.11
C ARG A 492 18.90 -1.47 35.97
N ALA A 493 18.07 -1.24 34.95
CA ALA A 493 17.54 0.08 34.63
C ALA A 493 16.44 0.55 35.59
N PHE A 494 15.65 -0.39 36.13
CA PHE A 494 14.56 -0.09 37.06
C PHE A 494 14.57 -1.06 38.23
N PRO A 495 14.51 -0.55 39.52
CA PRO A 495 14.49 -1.37 40.71
C PRO A 495 13.06 -1.88 41.00
N PHE A 496 12.73 -3.06 40.49
CA PHE A 496 11.47 -3.74 40.76
C PHE A 496 11.38 -4.18 42.23
N ASP A 497 10.16 -4.22 42.76
CA ASP A 497 9.90 -4.70 44.13
C ASP A 497 9.69 -6.22 44.15
N LYS A 498 9.25 -6.81 43.04
CA LYS A 498 8.89 -8.22 42.95
C LYS A 498 9.12 -8.77 41.53
N ILE A 499 9.43 -10.06 41.43
CA ILE A 499 9.42 -10.86 40.19
C ILE A 499 8.46 -12.02 40.38
N LYS A 500 7.61 -12.26 39.36
CA LYS A 500 6.71 -13.41 39.28
C LYS A 500 7.28 -14.42 38.29
N ILE A 501 7.41 -15.66 38.71
CA ILE A 501 7.86 -16.78 37.86
C ILE A 501 6.61 -17.41 37.24
N ASP A 502 6.57 -17.42 35.91
CA ASP A 502 5.43 -17.96 35.16
C ASP A 502 5.21 -19.45 35.43
N ARG A 503 3.94 -19.83 35.38
CA ARG A 503 3.49 -21.21 35.62
C ARG A 503 4.15 -22.27 34.75
N CYS A 504 4.58 -21.94 33.51
CA CYS A 504 5.21 -22.89 32.60
C CYS A 504 6.49 -23.48 33.20
N PHE A 505 7.27 -22.66 33.93
CA PHE A 505 8.47 -23.13 34.64
C PHE A 505 8.09 -23.95 35.89
N VAL A 506 7.06 -23.53 36.62
CA VAL A 506 6.64 -24.23 37.83
C VAL A 506 6.06 -25.62 37.54
N GLN A 507 5.35 -25.77 36.41
CA GLN A 507 4.79 -27.07 35.99
C GLN A 507 5.88 -28.09 35.64
N GLU A 508 7.08 -27.67 35.23
CA GLU A 508 8.19 -28.55 34.92
C GLU A 508 9.05 -28.96 36.12
N ILE A 509 8.73 -28.47 37.32
CA ILE A 509 9.45 -28.87 38.55
C ILE A 509 9.26 -30.38 38.78
N GLY A 510 10.40 -31.08 38.89
CA GLY A 510 10.43 -32.53 39.04
C GLY A 510 10.37 -33.33 37.70
N VAL A 511 10.21 -32.64 36.57
CA VAL A 511 10.17 -33.24 35.23
C VAL A 511 11.44 -32.91 34.43
N SER A 512 11.82 -31.64 34.37
CA SER A 512 12.95 -31.14 33.59
C SER A 512 14.08 -30.67 34.49
N GLN A 513 15.24 -31.35 34.40
CA GLN A 513 16.45 -30.93 35.12
C GLN A 513 16.92 -29.53 34.67
N ASN A 514 16.84 -29.23 33.38
CA ASN A 514 17.27 -27.94 32.83
C ASN A 514 16.41 -26.79 33.39
N THR A 515 15.10 -26.97 33.46
CA THR A 515 14.18 -25.98 34.00
C THR A 515 14.45 -25.71 35.48
N MET A 516 14.76 -26.76 36.25
CA MET A 516 15.15 -26.60 37.66
C MET A 516 16.43 -25.80 37.84
N VAL A 517 17.42 -25.94 36.94
CA VAL A 517 18.65 -25.13 36.97
C VAL A 517 18.33 -23.66 36.65
N ILE A 518 17.52 -23.41 35.63
CA ILE A 518 17.08 -22.07 35.25
C ILE A 518 16.33 -21.42 36.41
N LEU A 519 15.35 -22.08 36.99
CA LEU A 519 14.61 -21.58 38.15
C LEU A 519 15.51 -21.23 39.33
N SER A 520 16.47 -22.10 39.65
CA SER A 520 17.43 -21.83 40.74
C SER A 520 18.27 -20.58 40.44
N ALA A 521 18.70 -20.41 39.18
CA ALA A 521 19.46 -19.21 38.78
C ALA A 521 18.62 -17.94 38.89
N LEU A 522 17.34 -17.97 38.47
CA LEU A 522 16.39 -16.87 38.57
C LEU A 522 16.11 -16.48 40.01
N ILE A 523 15.87 -17.46 40.90
CA ILE A 523 15.64 -17.25 42.32
C ILE A 523 16.88 -16.60 42.98
N ASN A 524 18.06 -17.10 42.67
CA ASN A 524 19.31 -16.52 43.21
C ASN A 524 19.54 -15.08 42.69
N LEU A 525 19.27 -14.81 41.42
CA LEU A 525 19.37 -13.48 40.87
C LEU A 525 18.43 -12.48 41.56
N ALA A 526 17.15 -12.83 41.69
CA ALA A 526 16.16 -11.97 42.36
C ALA A 526 16.48 -11.77 43.83
N THR A 527 16.94 -12.79 44.52
CA THR A 527 17.42 -12.70 45.93
C THR A 527 18.61 -11.75 46.04
N GLY A 528 19.60 -11.84 45.11
CA GLY A 528 20.76 -10.95 45.06
C GLY A 528 20.40 -9.47 44.77
N LEU A 529 19.23 -9.24 44.16
CA LEU A 529 18.68 -7.90 43.92
C LEU A 529 17.67 -7.43 44.99
N GLU A 530 17.53 -8.18 46.06
CA GLU A 530 16.60 -7.91 47.17
C GLU A 530 15.12 -7.81 46.78
N MET A 531 14.72 -8.56 45.73
CA MET A 531 13.36 -8.60 45.22
C MET A 531 12.55 -9.73 45.88
N ILE A 532 11.27 -9.52 46.06
CA ILE A 532 10.32 -10.60 46.39
C ILE A 532 10.16 -11.50 45.19
N ILE A 533 10.08 -12.82 45.39
CA ILE A 533 9.90 -13.81 44.35
C ILE A 533 8.59 -14.54 44.57
N THR A 534 7.67 -14.44 43.60
CA THR A 534 6.39 -15.16 43.63
C THR A 534 6.40 -16.24 42.54
N ALA A 535 6.11 -17.48 42.89
CA ALA A 535 5.91 -18.58 41.94
C ALA A 535 4.42 -18.74 41.65
N GLU A 536 4.09 -18.77 40.34
CA GLU A 536 2.72 -18.92 39.86
C GLU A 536 2.35 -20.34 39.48
N GLY A 537 1.06 -20.65 39.50
CA GLY A 537 0.54 -21.93 39.04
C GLY A 537 0.99 -23.12 39.85
N VAL A 538 1.21 -22.96 41.14
CA VAL A 538 1.54 -24.08 42.06
C VAL A 538 0.31 -24.97 42.22
N GLU A 539 0.40 -26.24 41.77
CA GLU A 539 -0.70 -27.20 41.76
C GLU A 539 -0.42 -28.43 42.64
N THR A 540 0.84 -28.68 42.98
CA THR A 540 1.22 -29.88 43.77
C THR A 540 2.08 -29.54 44.95
N GLN A 541 2.03 -30.37 46.00
CA GLN A 541 2.85 -30.23 47.19
C GLN A 541 4.34 -30.34 46.86
N THR A 542 4.73 -31.20 45.92
CA THR A 542 6.11 -31.36 45.47
C THR A 542 6.68 -30.04 44.89
N GLN A 543 5.89 -29.31 44.09
CA GLN A 543 6.27 -28.00 43.55
C GLN A 543 6.47 -27.01 44.70
N LEU A 544 5.53 -26.96 45.64
CA LEU A 544 5.61 -26.06 46.79
C LEU A 544 6.84 -26.29 47.65
N ASP A 545 7.14 -27.56 47.98
CA ASP A 545 8.28 -27.95 48.80
C ASP A 545 9.60 -27.62 48.12
N TRP A 546 9.70 -27.86 46.79
CA TRP A 546 10.89 -27.50 46.03
C TRP A 546 11.11 -25.98 46.01
N LEU A 547 10.07 -25.19 45.69
CA LEU A 547 10.13 -23.73 45.65
C LEU A 547 10.58 -23.16 47.00
N LYS A 548 10.04 -23.69 48.10
CA LYS A 548 10.45 -23.33 49.45
C LYS A 548 11.93 -23.64 49.70
N SER A 549 12.39 -24.82 49.30
CA SER A 549 13.79 -25.23 49.43
C SER A 549 14.75 -24.41 48.58
N ALA A 550 14.31 -23.95 47.41
CA ALA A 550 15.06 -23.12 46.51
C ALA A 550 15.14 -21.64 46.91
N GLY A 551 14.39 -21.22 47.96
CA GLY A 551 14.41 -19.84 48.50
C GLY A 551 13.37 -18.90 47.88
N CYS A 552 12.35 -19.43 47.19
CA CYS A 552 11.22 -18.63 46.76
C CYS A 552 10.46 -18.04 47.96
N THR A 553 10.01 -16.79 47.87
CA THR A 553 9.40 -16.08 49.02
C THR A 553 7.88 -16.22 49.06
N GLU A 554 7.22 -16.14 47.93
CA GLU A 554 5.74 -16.23 47.81
C GLU A 554 5.33 -17.28 46.78
N ALA A 555 4.12 -17.82 46.94
CA ALA A 555 3.52 -18.73 45.97
C ALA A 555 2.04 -18.41 45.75
N GLN A 556 1.58 -18.70 44.52
CA GLN A 556 0.21 -18.60 44.07
C GLN A 556 -0.15 -19.82 43.22
N GLY A 557 -1.33 -20.38 43.38
CA GLY A 557 -1.76 -21.50 42.57
C GLY A 557 -2.99 -22.24 43.12
N TYR A 558 -3.44 -23.20 42.34
CA TYR A 558 -4.66 -23.96 42.69
C TYR A 558 -4.47 -24.90 43.86
N LEU A 559 -3.25 -25.24 44.23
CA LEU A 559 -2.97 -25.94 45.45
C LEU A 559 -3.41 -25.14 46.67
N ILE A 560 -3.21 -23.80 46.62
CA ILE A 560 -3.51 -22.87 47.69
C ILE A 560 -4.98 -22.45 47.63
N SER A 561 -5.38 -21.81 46.56
CA SER A 561 -6.75 -21.41 46.30
C SER A 561 -6.96 -21.07 44.83
N ARG A 562 -8.15 -21.34 44.34
CA ARG A 562 -8.62 -20.76 43.10
C ARG A 562 -8.98 -19.28 43.31
N PRO A 563 -9.03 -18.42 42.27
CA PRO A 563 -9.53 -17.06 42.40
C PRO A 563 -10.93 -17.03 43.03
N LEU A 564 -11.11 -16.19 44.03
CA LEU A 564 -12.33 -16.08 44.85
C LEU A 564 -13.06 -14.76 44.60
N PRO A 565 -14.40 -14.73 44.59
CA PRO A 565 -15.15 -13.48 44.69
C PRO A 565 -14.80 -12.73 46.01
N ALA A 566 -14.92 -11.39 46.02
CA ALA A 566 -14.52 -10.51 47.13
C ALA A 566 -15.01 -11.00 48.51
N ALA A 567 -16.29 -11.33 48.64
CA ALA A 567 -16.88 -11.81 49.90
C ALA A 567 -16.24 -13.11 50.42
N LYS A 568 -15.88 -14.03 49.49
CA LYS A 568 -15.22 -15.31 49.87
C LYS A 568 -13.75 -15.07 50.21
N PHE A 569 -13.08 -14.16 49.54
CA PHE A 569 -11.69 -13.79 49.85
C PHE A 569 -11.58 -13.20 51.28
N LEU A 570 -12.46 -12.26 51.64
CA LEU A 570 -12.49 -11.73 53.01
C LEU A 570 -12.70 -12.81 54.09
N SER A 571 -13.54 -13.79 53.79
CA SER A 571 -13.74 -14.94 54.72
C SER A 571 -12.50 -15.85 54.78
N PHE A 572 -11.74 -15.95 53.68
CA PHE A 572 -10.53 -16.77 53.59
C PHE A 572 -9.36 -16.19 54.38
N VAL A 573 -9.20 -14.83 54.40
CA VAL A 573 -8.09 -14.16 55.07
C VAL A 573 -8.32 -13.83 56.55
N ASN A 574 -9.54 -14.03 57.05
CA ASN A 574 -9.83 -13.87 58.49
C ASN A 574 -9.08 -14.94 59.32
N PRO A 575 -8.59 -14.61 60.53
CA PRO A 575 -7.63 -15.43 61.27
C PRO A 575 -8.15 -16.87 61.54
N GLY A 576 -7.50 -17.86 60.92
CA GLY A 576 -7.78 -19.28 61.09
C GLY A 576 -7.44 -20.21 59.92
N HIS A 577 -7.07 -19.68 58.73
CA HIS A 577 -6.67 -20.48 57.58
C HIS A 577 -5.14 -20.57 57.47
N SER A 578 -4.53 -21.63 57.97
CA SER A 578 -3.17 -22.06 57.61
C SER A 578 -3.26 -23.14 56.52
N ILE A 579 -2.23 -23.27 55.64
CA ILE A 579 -2.16 -24.26 54.53
C ILE A 579 -2.49 -25.72 54.97
N SER A 580 -2.32 -26.01 56.27
CA SER A 580 -2.61 -27.34 56.80
C SER A 580 -4.09 -27.76 56.78
N ARG A 581 -5.02 -26.93 56.23
CA ARG A 581 -6.48 -27.24 56.12
C ARG A 581 -7.01 -27.30 54.71
N VAL A 582 -6.15 -27.15 53.65
CA VAL A 582 -6.54 -27.30 52.25
C VAL A 582 -5.92 -28.59 51.72
N ALA A 583 -6.41 -29.73 52.19
CA ALA A 583 -6.20 -31.07 51.60
C ALA A 583 -7.54 -31.63 51.11
#